data_1a131d30f2f89db6651075be910c252d
#
_entry.id   1a131d30f2f89db6651075be910c252d
#
_cell.length_a   1.000
_cell.length_b   1.000
_cell.length_c   1.000
_cell.angle_alpha   90.00
_cell.angle_beta   90.00
_cell.angle_gamma   90.00
#
_symmetry.space_group_name_H-M   'P 1'
#
loop_
_entity.id
_entity.type
_entity.pdbx_description
1 polymer ?
#
loop_
_entity_poly.entity_id
_entity_poly.type
_entity_poly.pdbx_seq_one_letter_code
_entity_poly.pdbx_strand_id
1 'polypeptide(L)'
;TIPTVIHNTHFWTHEYRICGVAGIVVFLIAFFFLRELSPQLRDQTMVTMRDRALIEARASGFDIEAALRNPFRQLIKPDIVISAFAISVFLLIYYAAVGFLTIYMTTAFHFTLNQANSLANWEWGANAVTVVLVGVFSDKVRVRKPFMVFGATAGIVMTILFLLQFGHQPSYTTMAVILLLSSVSLGIAYVAWMASFTENIEARNPALIATGLAIWGWIIRIVVCVSSLLIPVVITSVTPLVSYGTTTATYFAQYKTQFEWAQAHPKIVDEAQLYAPQLALYTKYAPELNFELKNGALLAQASKYNAATIPPKLEAKLIAAAGGGSKGEQLLISIGAHQVQLNAIIASAGALQQLQPYAAQLTALSKVPPAAAAFVSEHATAVETAQAQAAGQWKHWWYVCLGGIIFFLFSIPLMRGRWSPAAARRDEAEHEAMVQAEMAKLGVPQDA
;
A
#
# COMPACT_ATOMS: atom_id res chain seq x y z
N THR A 1 20.55 -9.86 -11.47
CA THR A 1 19.24 -10.37 -11.88
C THR A 1 18.08 -9.56 -11.31
N ILE A 2 18.11 -9.16 -10.03
CA ILE A 2 17.07 -8.33 -9.41
C ILE A 2 17.03 -6.89 -9.97
N PRO A 3 18.15 -6.18 -10.23
CA PRO A 3 18.12 -4.83 -10.79
C PRO A 3 17.48 -4.73 -12.18
N THR A 4 17.61 -5.75 -13.02
CA THR A 4 17.01 -5.77 -14.37
C THR A 4 15.51 -6.01 -14.36
N VAL A 5 14.98 -6.62 -13.30
CA VAL A 5 13.55 -6.87 -13.13
C VAL A 5 12.82 -5.60 -12.70
N ILE A 6 13.47 -4.72 -11.92
CA ILE A 6 12.89 -3.48 -11.38
C ILE A 6 12.64 -2.41 -12.47
N HIS A 7 13.39 -2.42 -13.55
CA HIS A 7 13.20 -1.47 -14.67
C HIS A 7 12.10 -1.87 -15.66
N ASN A 8 11.45 -3.02 -15.47
CA ASN A 8 10.38 -3.47 -16.34
C ASN A 8 9.02 -3.12 -15.76
N THR A 9 8.19 -2.40 -16.51
CA THR A 9 6.81 -2.04 -16.13
C THR A 9 5.91 -3.26 -15.86
N HIS A 10 6.33 -4.46 -16.26
CA HIS A 10 5.64 -5.73 -16.03
C HIS A 10 6.27 -6.59 -14.94
N PHE A 11 7.03 -5.99 -14.02
CA PHE A 11 7.68 -6.68 -12.90
C PHE A 11 6.73 -7.62 -12.13
N TRP A 12 5.54 -7.15 -11.79
CA TRP A 12 4.53 -7.92 -11.06
C TRP A 12 4.10 -9.21 -11.78
N THR A 13 4.13 -9.24 -13.13
CA THR A 13 3.77 -10.46 -13.89
C THR A 13 4.80 -11.57 -13.74
N HIS A 14 6.07 -11.21 -13.58
CA HIS A 14 7.14 -12.19 -13.31
C HIS A 14 7.01 -12.77 -11.92
N GLU A 15 6.67 -11.96 -10.92
CA GLU A 15 6.41 -12.40 -9.54
C GLU A 15 5.26 -13.40 -9.49
N TYR A 16 4.13 -13.10 -10.12
CA TYR A 16 3.01 -14.03 -10.22
C TYR A 16 3.35 -15.33 -10.95
N ARG A 17 4.18 -15.28 -11.99
CA ARG A 17 4.66 -16.49 -12.68
C ARG A 17 5.54 -17.34 -11.78
N ILE A 18 6.47 -16.74 -11.04
CA ILE A 18 7.31 -17.45 -10.09
C ILE A 18 6.48 -18.12 -9.01
N CYS A 19 5.55 -17.37 -8.40
CA CYS A 19 4.61 -17.90 -7.41
C CYS A 19 3.75 -19.03 -7.99
N GLY A 20 3.25 -18.88 -9.22
CA GLY A 20 2.49 -19.91 -9.92
C GLY A 20 3.28 -21.19 -10.15
N VAL A 21 4.51 -21.07 -10.64
CA VAL A 21 5.41 -22.23 -10.85
C VAL A 21 5.75 -22.90 -9.51
N ALA A 22 6.10 -22.11 -8.48
CA ALA A 22 6.36 -22.63 -7.14
C ALA A 22 5.11 -23.37 -6.57
N GLY A 23 3.93 -22.79 -6.76
CA GLY A 23 2.67 -23.42 -6.35
C GLY A 23 2.41 -24.75 -7.05
N ILE A 24 2.66 -24.85 -8.37
CA ILE A 24 2.54 -26.10 -9.13
C ILE A 24 3.56 -27.13 -8.62
N VAL A 25 4.80 -26.75 -8.38
CA VAL A 25 5.83 -27.65 -7.84
C VAL A 25 5.42 -28.21 -6.49
N VAL A 26 4.99 -27.34 -5.57
CA VAL A 26 4.49 -27.75 -4.23
C VAL A 26 3.26 -28.65 -4.35
N PHE A 27 2.34 -28.32 -5.27
CA PHE A 27 1.16 -29.16 -5.53
C PHE A 27 1.57 -30.55 -6.03
N LEU A 28 2.51 -30.66 -6.97
CA LEU A 28 2.99 -31.95 -7.47
C LEU A 28 3.68 -32.76 -6.36
N ILE A 29 4.52 -32.11 -5.54
CA ILE A 29 5.14 -32.76 -4.38
C ILE A 29 4.03 -33.27 -3.44
N ALA A 30 3.06 -32.45 -3.09
CA ALA A 30 1.95 -32.87 -2.24
C ALA A 30 1.15 -34.03 -2.87
N PHE A 31 0.83 -33.94 -4.17
CA PHE A 31 0.04 -34.95 -4.88
C PHE A 31 0.74 -36.31 -4.92
N PHE A 32 2.05 -36.36 -5.15
CA PHE A 32 2.78 -37.62 -5.25
C PHE A 32 3.27 -38.17 -3.92
N PHE A 33 3.59 -37.32 -2.95
CA PHE A 33 4.22 -37.73 -1.68
C PHE A 33 3.28 -37.66 -0.49
N LEU A 34 2.23 -36.84 -0.53
CA LEU A 34 1.25 -36.81 0.55
C LEU A 34 0.35 -38.03 0.43
N ARG A 35 0.46 -38.95 1.38
CA ARG A 35 -0.38 -40.12 1.45
C ARG A 35 -1.38 -39.96 2.60
N GLU A 36 -2.63 -40.22 2.34
CA GLU A 36 -3.59 -40.37 3.41
C GLU A 36 -3.31 -41.64 4.22
N LEU A 37 -3.63 -41.60 5.50
CA LEU A 37 -3.61 -42.77 6.35
C LEU A 37 -4.56 -43.85 5.74
N SER A 38 -4.15 -45.12 5.76
CA SER A 38 -5.04 -46.16 5.34
C SER A 38 -6.36 -46.08 6.12
N PRO A 39 -7.52 -46.42 5.53
CA PRO A 39 -8.79 -46.32 6.23
C PRO A 39 -8.78 -47.06 7.58
N GLN A 40 -8.14 -48.23 7.62
CA GLN A 40 -8.02 -49.00 8.86
C GLN A 40 -7.17 -48.30 9.92
N LEU A 41 -6.02 -47.72 9.56
CA LEU A 41 -5.17 -47.01 10.50
C LEU A 41 -5.81 -45.68 10.96
N ARG A 42 -6.50 -45.00 10.05
CA ARG A 42 -7.28 -43.79 10.37
C ARG A 42 -8.41 -44.13 11.34
N ASP A 43 -9.14 -45.17 11.08
CA ASP A 43 -10.27 -45.60 11.94
C ASP A 43 -9.75 -46.03 13.31
N GLN A 44 -8.65 -46.79 13.40
CA GLN A 44 -8.01 -47.16 14.66
C GLN A 44 -7.57 -45.95 15.46
N THR A 45 -6.88 -44.99 14.81
CA THR A 45 -6.42 -43.75 15.44
C THR A 45 -7.61 -42.91 15.89
N MET A 46 -8.65 -42.76 15.07
CA MET A 46 -9.86 -42.02 15.39
C MET A 46 -10.67 -42.66 16.51
N VAL A 47 -10.76 -43.97 16.54
CA VAL A 47 -11.43 -44.71 17.61
C VAL A 47 -10.67 -44.51 18.93
N THR A 48 -9.35 -44.71 18.96
CA THR A 48 -8.55 -44.54 20.19
C THR A 48 -8.63 -43.12 20.72
N MET A 49 -8.48 -42.10 19.86
CA MET A 49 -8.64 -40.70 20.25
C MET A 49 -10.07 -40.38 20.69
N ARG A 50 -11.09 -40.96 20.04
CA ARG A 50 -12.49 -40.77 20.39
C ARG A 50 -12.81 -41.39 21.73
N ASP A 51 -12.32 -42.59 21.98
CA ASP A 51 -12.59 -43.33 23.22
C ASP A 51 -11.93 -42.65 24.41
N ARG A 52 -10.69 -42.18 24.25
CA ARG A 52 -9.99 -41.34 25.26
C ARG A 52 -10.76 -40.06 25.52
N ALA A 53 -11.14 -39.31 24.48
CA ALA A 53 -11.91 -38.08 24.59
C ALA A 53 -13.30 -38.31 25.22
N LEU A 54 -13.92 -39.46 24.98
CA LEU A 54 -15.19 -39.85 25.59
C LEU A 54 -15.00 -40.15 27.11
N ILE A 55 -13.91 -40.81 27.48
CA ILE A 55 -13.57 -41.09 28.86
C ILE A 55 -13.29 -39.81 29.61
N GLU A 56 -12.49 -38.92 29.02
CA GLU A 56 -12.17 -37.59 29.57
C GLU A 56 -13.44 -36.72 29.71
N ALA A 57 -14.34 -36.76 28.71
CA ALA A 57 -15.63 -36.08 28.75
C ALA A 57 -16.54 -36.60 29.86
N ARG A 58 -16.60 -37.92 30.05
CA ARG A 58 -17.36 -38.55 31.15
C ARG A 58 -16.75 -38.19 32.51
N ALA A 59 -15.44 -38.31 32.66
CA ALA A 59 -14.72 -37.93 33.87
C ALA A 59 -14.96 -36.45 34.26
N SER A 60 -15.12 -35.59 33.28
CA SER A 60 -15.44 -34.15 33.48
C SER A 60 -16.96 -33.92 33.69
N GLY A 61 -17.79 -34.94 33.77
CA GLY A 61 -19.24 -34.83 33.94
C GLY A 61 -19.95 -34.23 32.72
N PHE A 62 -19.40 -34.43 31.52
CA PHE A 62 -19.91 -33.85 30.28
C PHE A 62 -21.02 -34.71 29.69
N ASP A 63 -22.20 -34.11 29.41
CA ASP A 63 -23.31 -34.78 28.76
C ASP A 63 -23.10 -34.85 27.23
N ILE A 64 -22.61 -36.01 26.77
CA ILE A 64 -22.28 -36.27 25.37
C ILE A 64 -23.53 -36.24 24.47
N GLU A 65 -24.69 -36.70 24.99
CA GLU A 65 -25.92 -36.69 24.19
C GLU A 65 -26.45 -35.27 23.95
N ALA A 66 -26.40 -34.42 24.98
CA ALA A 66 -26.73 -33.00 24.84
C ALA A 66 -25.78 -32.28 23.90
N ALA A 67 -24.51 -32.70 23.92
CA ALA A 67 -23.48 -32.15 23.04
C ALA A 67 -23.68 -32.46 21.55
N LEU A 68 -24.16 -33.67 21.26
CA LEU A 68 -24.45 -34.10 19.88
C LEU A 68 -25.72 -33.46 19.31
N ARG A 69 -26.70 -33.12 20.17
CA ARG A 69 -27.97 -32.53 19.72
C ARG A 69 -27.84 -31.10 19.19
N ASN A 70 -26.92 -30.26 19.76
CA ASN A 70 -26.78 -28.85 19.39
C ASN A 70 -25.30 -28.41 19.41
N PRO A 71 -24.46 -28.87 18.48
CA PRO A 71 -23.03 -28.61 18.50
C PRO A 71 -22.67 -27.09 18.39
N PHE A 72 -23.33 -26.31 17.55
CA PHE A 72 -23.09 -24.90 17.37
C PHE A 72 -23.43 -24.06 18.61
N ARG A 73 -24.50 -24.39 19.35
CA ARG A 73 -24.93 -23.64 20.52
C ARG A 73 -23.91 -23.68 21.67
N GLN A 74 -23.06 -24.70 21.71
CA GLN A 74 -22.00 -24.85 22.71
C GLN A 74 -20.83 -23.90 22.44
N LEU A 75 -20.60 -23.54 21.17
CA LEU A 75 -19.50 -22.69 20.74
C LEU A 75 -19.88 -21.21 20.61
N ILE A 76 -21.17 -20.93 20.34
CA ILE A 76 -21.68 -19.55 20.29
C ILE A 76 -21.98 -19.10 21.74
N LYS A 77 -20.94 -19.07 22.56
CA LYS A 77 -20.99 -18.54 23.94
C LYS A 77 -20.19 -17.23 24.01
N PRO A 78 -20.57 -16.30 24.89
CA PRO A 78 -19.93 -15.00 24.99
C PRO A 78 -18.41 -15.09 25.15
N ASP A 79 -17.91 -16.02 25.94
CA ASP A 79 -16.46 -16.18 26.19
C ASP A 79 -15.68 -16.62 24.93
N ILE A 80 -16.24 -17.45 24.06
CA ILE A 80 -15.62 -17.83 22.78
C ILE A 80 -15.71 -16.66 21.79
N VAL A 81 -16.92 -16.10 21.63
CA VAL A 81 -17.16 -15.02 20.66
C VAL A 81 -16.37 -13.76 21.00
N ILE A 82 -16.36 -13.35 22.29
CA ILE A 82 -15.59 -12.19 22.74
C ILE A 82 -14.09 -12.44 22.59
N SER A 83 -13.61 -13.63 22.93
CA SER A 83 -12.20 -14.01 22.76
C SER A 83 -11.79 -13.96 21.28
N ALA A 84 -12.61 -14.55 20.38
CA ALA A 84 -12.36 -14.52 18.94
C ALA A 84 -12.45 -13.11 18.34
N PHE A 85 -13.37 -12.28 18.81
CA PHE A 85 -13.48 -10.89 18.41
C PHE A 85 -12.29 -10.06 18.91
N ALA A 86 -11.90 -10.22 20.17
CA ALA A 86 -10.79 -9.48 20.76
C ALA A 86 -9.47 -9.72 20.02
N ILE A 87 -9.15 -10.97 19.70
CA ILE A 87 -7.95 -11.26 18.91
C ILE A 87 -8.09 -10.77 17.45
N SER A 88 -9.30 -10.78 16.89
CA SER A 88 -9.52 -10.28 15.54
C SER A 88 -9.26 -8.77 15.44
N VAL A 89 -9.66 -8.01 16.45
CA VAL A 89 -9.35 -6.57 16.54
C VAL A 89 -7.87 -6.33 16.86
N PHE A 90 -7.25 -7.15 17.72
CA PHE A 90 -5.80 -7.15 17.96
C PHE A 90 -5.01 -7.36 16.66
N LEU A 91 -5.45 -8.24 15.79
CA LEU A 91 -4.79 -8.55 14.52
C LEU A 91 -4.99 -7.48 13.44
N LEU A 92 -5.72 -6.38 13.69
CA LEU A 92 -5.82 -5.27 12.72
C LEU A 92 -4.45 -4.72 12.34
N ILE A 93 -3.52 -4.62 13.31
CA ILE A 93 -2.14 -4.18 13.06
C ILE A 93 -1.41 -5.12 12.10
N TYR A 94 -1.57 -6.43 12.28
CA TYR A 94 -1.01 -7.44 11.40
C TYR A 94 -1.55 -7.30 9.96
N TYR A 95 -2.88 -7.17 9.80
CA TYR A 95 -3.48 -7.03 8.47
C TYR A 95 -3.16 -5.68 7.81
N ALA A 96 -2.99 -4.62 8.60
CA ALA A 96 -2.47 -3.36 8.09
C ALA A 96 -1.02 -3.50 7.57
N ALA A 97 -0.18 -4.27 8.27
CA ALA A 97 1.17 -4.57 7.81
C ALA A 97 1.15 -5.45 6.54
N VAL A 98 0.39 -6.55 6.52
CA VAL A 98 0.29 -7.44 5.34
C VAL A 98 -0.15 -6.69 4.08
N GLY A 99 -1.17 -5.83 4.21
CA GLY A 99 -1.76 -5.15 3.05
C GLY A 99 -1.04 -3.87 2.64
N PHE A 100 -0.44 -3.16 3.59
CA PHE A 100 -0.05 -1.76 3.38
C PHE A 100 1.35 -1.39 3.87
N LEU A 101 2.15 -2.31 4.42
CA LEU A 101 3.49 -2.01 4.97
C LEU A 101 4.34 -1.22 3.98
N THR A 102 4.49 -1.72 2.77
CA THR A 102 5.28 -1.07 1.73
C THR A 102 4.72 0.32 1.39
N ILE A 103 3.39 0.45 1.34
CA ILE A 103 2.73 1.71 0.99
C ILE A 103 2.99 2.76 2.07
N TYR A 104 2.74 2.47 3.35
CA TYR A 104 2.96 3.49 4.37
C TYR A 104 4.44 3.75 4.67
N MET A 105 5.33 2.77 4.47
CA MET A 105 6.77 3.00 4.56
C MET A 105 7.28 3.96 3.47
N THR A 106 6.74 3.85 2.25
CA THR A 106 7.12 4.73 1.16
C THR A 106 6.43 6.10 1.23
N THR A 107 5.15 6.14 1.60
CA THR A 107 4.34 7.38 1.56
C THR A 107 4.45 8.23 2.82
N ALA A 108 4.58 7.61 4.00
CA ALA A 108 4.61 8.33 5.27
C ALA A 108 6.04 8.51 5.84
N PHE A 109 6.96 7.59 5.54
CA PHE A 109 8.33 7.61 6.04
C PHE A 109 9.39 7.84 4.95
N HIS A 110 8.97 7.93 3.68
CA HIS A 110 9.83 8.19 2.52
C HIS A 110 10.97 7.18 2.31
N PHE A 111 10.81 5.95 2.79
CA PHE A 111 11.71 4.86 2.47
C PHE A 111 11.62 4.48 1.00
N THR A 112 12.72 4.04 0.41
CA THR A 112 12.70 3.45 -0.93
C THR A 112 11.93 2.12 -0.92
N LEU A 113 11.41 1.71 -2.07
CA LEU A 113 10.70 0.44 -2.22
C LEU A 113 11.53 -0.75 -1.73
N ASN A 114 12.84 -0.76 -2.02
CA ASN A 114 13.74 -1.81 -1.57
C ASN A 114 13.89 -1.83 -0.04
N GLN A 115 14.01 -0.65 0.59
CA GLN A 115 14.07 -0.54 2.04
C GLN A 115 12.75 -0.99 2.69
N ALA A 116 11.61 -0.59 2.15
CA ALA A 116 10.29 -1.00 2.64
C ALA A 116 10.10 -2.53 2.58
N ASN A 117 10.46 -3.15 1.46
CA ASN A 117 10.39 -4.61 1.31
C ASN A 117 11.40 -5.33 2.24
N SER A 118 12.59 -4.77 2.44
CA SER A 118 13.57 -5.32 3.37
C SER A 118 13.08 -5.24 4.83
N LEU A 119 12.40 -4.15 5.23
CA LEU A 119 11.75 -4.02 6.53
C LEU A 119 10.67 -5.09 6.73
N ALA A 120 9.87 -5.38 5.70
CA ALA A 120 8.89 -6.47 5.74
C ALA A 120 9.55 -7.83 6.00
N ASN A 121 10.69 -8.11 5.37
CA ASN A 121 11.40 -9.38 5.59
C ASN A 121 11.88 -9.54 7.04
N TRP A 122 12.34 -8.48 7.71
CA TRP A 122 12.68 -8.51 9.13
C TRP A 122 11.47 -8.81 10.01
N GLU A 123 10.34 -8.18 9.71
CA GLU A 123 9.10 -8.37 10.43
C GLU A 123 8.60 -9.82 10.33
N TRP A 124 8.50 -10.35 9.10
CA TRP A 124 8.01 -11.71 8.86
C TRP A 124 8.98 -12.78 9.36
N GLY A 125 10.29 -12.58 9.19
CA GLY A 125 11.31 -13.48 9.71
C GLY A 125 11.28 -13.59 11.24
N ALA A 126 11.17 -12.45 11.92
CA ALA A 126 11.04 -12.41 13.38
C ALA A 126 9.74 -13.09 13.86
N ASN A 127 8.63 -12.88 13.14
CA ASN A 127 7.36 -13.52 13.46
C ASN A 127 7.47 -15.05 13.37
N ALA A 128 8.01 -15.57 12.28
CA ALA A 128 8.15 -17.02 12.07
C ALA A 128 8.96 -17.70 13.20
N VAL A 129 10.08 -17.10 13.60
CA VAL A 129 10.91 -17.60 14.69
C VAL A 129 10.15 -17.52 16.02
N THR A 130 9.49 -16.41 16.29
CA THR A 130 8.76 -16.16 17.54
C THR A 130 7.63 -17.17 17.73
N VAL A 131 6.84 -17.44 16.69
CA VAL A 131 5.71 -18.37 16.75
C VAL A 131 6.17 -19.76 17.20
N VAL A 132 7.28 -20.26 16.66
CA VAL A 132 7.83 -21.57 17.04
C VAL A 132 8.35 -21.57 18.48
N LEU A 133 9.19 -20.59 18.82
CA LEU A 133 9.81 -20.52 20.16
C LEU A 133 8.76 -20.37 21.26
N VAL A 134 7.82 -19.45 21.07
CA VAL A 134 6.79 -19.19 22.08
C VAL A 134 5.82 -20.37 22.21
N GLY A 135 5.51 -21.06 21.12
CA GLY A 135 4.75 -22.31 21.17
C GLY A 135 5.40 -23.28 22.15
N VAL A 136 6.67 -23.63 21.92
CA VAL A 136 7.44 -24.55 22.78
C VAL A 136 7.55 -24.05 24.22
N PHE A 137 7.85 -22.76 24.44
CA PHE A 137 8.00 -22.21 25.79
C PHE A 137 6.68 -22.19 26.56
N SER A 138 5.61 -21.76 25.95
CA SER A 138 4.30 -21.70 26.61
C SER A 138 3.77 -23.07 26.97
N ASP A 139 4.08 -24.11 26.17
CA ASP A 139 3.75 -25.52 26.45
C ASP A 139 4.52 -26.02 27.68
N LYS A 140 5.83 -25.74 27.78
CA LYS A 140 6.63 -26.13 28.94
C LYS A 140 6.18 -25.49 30.23
N VAL A 141 5.74 -24.23 30.17
CA VAL A 141 5.30 -23.49 31.38
C VAL A 141 3.84 -23.80 31.73
N ARG A 142 3.06 -24.39 30.78
CA ARG A 142 1.65 -24.80 30.92
C ARG A 142 0.69 -23.68 31.29
N VAL A 143 1.04 -22.42 30.95
CA VAL A 143 0.16 -21.25 31.12
C VAL A 143 0.19 -20.39 29.88
N ARG A 144 -0.95 -19.80 29.53
CA ARG A 144 -1.10 -18.97 28.32
C ARG A 144 -1.28 -17.49 28.64
N LYS A 145 -2.08 -17.17 29.67
CA LYS A 145 -2.41 -15.78 30.02
C LYS A 145 -1.21 -14.87 30.27
N PRO A 146 -0.16 -15.26 31.03
CA PRO A 146 1.00 -14.40 31.21
C PRO A 146 1.70 -14.03 29.91
N PHE A 147 1.80 -14.97 28.95
CA PHE A 147 2.37 -14.70 27.63
C PHE A 147 1.50 -13.72 26.83
N MET A 148 0.16 -13.88 26.87
CA MET A 148 -0.76 -12.93 26.23
C MET A 148 -0.59 -11.52 26.79
N VAL A 149 -0.56 -11.36 28.12
CA VAL A 149 -0.38 -10.06 28.77
C VAL A 149 0.97 -9.46 28.44
N PHE A 150 2.05 -10.24 28.55
CA PHE A 150 3.39 -9.77 28.21
C PHE A 150 3.46 -9.31 26.75
N GLY A 151 3.02 -10.16 25.81
CA GLY A 151 3.05 -9.85 24.39
C GLY A 151 2.18 -8.64 24.02
N ALA A 152 0.97 -8.55 24.59
CA ALA A 152 0.08 -7.41 24.34
C ALA A 152 0.65 -6.11 24.93
N THR A 153 1.18 -6.14 26.15
CA THR A 153 1.78 -4.94 26.78
C THR A 153 3.03 -4.48 26.02
N ALA A 154 3.92 -5.41 25.66
CA ALA A 154 5.09 -5.10 24.85
C ALA A 154 4.66 -4.60 23.45
N GLY A 155 3.62 -5.18 22.86
CA GLY A 155 3.04 -4.72 21.59
C GLY A 155 2.49 -3.29 21.67
N ILE A 156 1.82 -2.92 22.76
CA ILE A 156 1.38 -1.54 23.03
C ILE A 156 2.59 -0.60 23.05
N VAL A 157 3.64 -0.94 23.81
CA VAL A 157 4.85 -0.11 23.91
C VAL A 157 5.50 0.06 22.55
N MET A 158 5.68 -1.02 21.78
CA MET A 158 6.27 -0.96 20.45
C MET A 158 5.41 -0.17 19.47
N THR A 159 4.08 -0.32 19.52
CA THR A 159 3.17 0.48 18.69
C THR A 159 3.23 1.96 19.04
N ILE A 160 3.37 2.32 20.31
CA ILE A 160 3.58 3.71 20.73
C ILE A 160 4.91 4.24 20.21
N LEU A 161 6.00 3.48 20.34
CA LEU A 161 7.30 3.86 19.80
C LEU A 161 7.26 4.04 18.28
N PHE A 162 6.52 3.20 17.58
CA PHE A 162 6.26 3.35 16.14
C PHE A 162 5.47 4.63 15.84
N LEU A 163 4.41 4.91 16.58
CA LEU A 163 3.59 6.13 16.45
C LEU A 163 4.40 7.41 16.67
N LEU A 164 5.41 7.37 17.53
CA LEU A 164 6.31 8.50 17.77
C LEU A 164 7.25 8.78 16.60
N GLN A 165 7.40 7.85 15.65
CA GLN A 165 8.21 8.07 14.45
C GLN A 165 7.49 8.90 13.37
N PHE A 166 6.15 9.01 13.43
CA PHE A 166 5.40 9.83 12.46
C PHE A 166 5.75 11.32 12.59
N GLY A 167 6.03 11.95 11.47
CA GLY A 167 6.51 13.33 11.42
C GLY A 167 8.04 13.48 11.57
N HIS A 168 8.75 12.38 11.74
CA HIS A 168 10.21 12.31 11.74
C HIS A 168 10.69 11.46 10.56
N GLN A 169 11.97 11.53 10.26
CA GLN A 169 12.62 10.64 9.30
C GLN A 169 13.53 9.66 10.07
N PRO A 170 12.97 8.54 10.54
CA PRO A 170 13.74 7.56 11.29
C PRO A 170 14.78 6.89 10.40
N SER A 171 15.90 6.50 10.99
CA SER A 171 16.89 5.69 10.28
C SER A 171 16.29 4.31 9.95
N TYR A 172 16.80 3.67 8.88
CA TYR A 172 16.41 2.31 8.50
C TYR A 172 16.55 1.33 9.68
N THR A 173 17.67 1.42 10.42
CA THR A 173 17.95 0.54 11.56
C THR A 173 16.94 0.76 12.70
N THR A 174 16.59 2.02 13.02
CA THR A 174 15.59 2.32 14.03
C THR A 174 14.24 1.69 13.67
N MET A 175 13.81 1.86 12.42
CA MET A 175 12.55 1.29 11.94
C MET A 175 12.58 -0.25 11.95
N ALA A 176 13.68 -0.86 11.51
CA ALA A 176 13.86 -2.30 11.51
C ALA A 176 13.75 -2.89 12.92
N VAL A 177 14.39 -2.26 13.90
CA VAL A 177 14.32 -2.70 15.31
C VAL A 177 12.91 -2.57 15.88
N ILE A 178 12.22 -1.45 15.60
CA ILE A 178 10.84 -1.25 16.07
C ILE A 178 9.91 -2.30 15.47
N LEU A 179 9.97 -2.54 14.15
CA LEU A 179 9.12 -3.52 13.49
C LEU A 179 9.42 -4.95 13.94
N LEU A 180 10.71 -5.31 14.09
CA LEU A 180 11.12 -6.61 14.57
C LEU A 180 10.58 -6.87 15.99
N LEU A 181 10.78 -5.94 16.92
CA LEU A 181 10.31 -6.08 18.30
C LEU A 181 8.79 -6.03 18.39
N SER A 182 8.10 -5.25 17.54
CA SER A 182 6.65 -5.26 17.42
C SER A 182 6.16 -6.64 17.00
N SER A 183 6.75 -7.21 15.96
CA SER A 183 6.39 -8.52 15.43
C SER A 183 6.59 -9.64 16.45
N VAL A 184 7.73 -9.63 17.17
CA VAL A 184 7.98 -10.54 18.29
C VAL A 184 6.91 -10.40 19.37
N SER A 185 6.60 -9.18 19.79
CA SER A 185 5.63 -8.91 20.87
C SER A 185 4.22 -9.40 20.49
N LEU A 186 3.78 -9.08 19.28
CA LEU A 186 2.49 -9.49 18.77
C LEU A 186 2.40 -11.01 18.56
N GLY A 187 3.48 -11.62 18.08
CA GLY A 187 3.60 -13.07 17.93
C GLY A 187 3.47 -13.82 19.26
N ILE A 188 4.10 -13.32 20.32
CA ILE A 188 3.97 -13.90 21.68
C ILE A 188 2.50 -13.94 22.12
N ALA A 189 1.79 -12.82 21.99
CA ALA A 189 0.38 -12.73 22.39
C ALA A 189 -0.51 -13.65 21.54
N TYR A 190 -0.31 -13.63 20.22
CA TYR A 190 -1.12 -14.40 19.27
C TYR A 190 -1.00 -15.91 19.48
N VAL A 191 0.23 -16.43 19.58
CA VAL A 191 0.44 -17.88 19.73
C VAL A 191 -0.15 -18.39 21.04
N ALA A 192 0.10 -17.67 22.15
CA ALA A 192 -0.47 -18.01 23.44
C ALA A 192 -2.01 -17.98 23.42
N TRP A 193 -2.60 -17.01 22.72
CA TRP A 193 -4.04 -16.94 22.52
C TRP A 193 -4.56 -18.12 21.70
N MET A 194 -3.92 -18.45 20.59
CA MET A 194 -4.35 -19.54 19.70
C MET A 194 -4.38 -20.87 20.44
N ALA A 195 -3.32 -21.18 21.21
CA ALA A 195 -3.27 -22.37 22.04
C ALA A 195 -4.39 -22.37 23.10
N SER A 196 -4.56 -21.26 23.84
CA SER A 196 -5.64 -21.14 24.82
C SER A 196 -7.04 -21.26 24.21
N PHE A 197 -7.24 -20.70 23.02
CA PHE A 197 -8.52 -20.77 22.33
C PHE A 197 -8.88 -22.20 21.90
N THR A 198 -7.93 -22.93 21.34
CA THR A 198 -8.12 -24.35 20.98
C THR A 198 -8.34 -25.23 22.20
N GLU A 199 -7.53 -25.07 23.26
CA GLU A 199 -7.70 -25.78 24.54
C GLU A 199 -9.09 -25.53 25.16
N ASN A 200 -9.59 -24.30 25.09
CA ASN A 200 -10.93 -23.97 25.60
C ASN A 200 -12.09 -24.61 24.81
N ILE A 201 -11.91 -24.81 23.50
CA ILE A 201 -12.88 -25.50 22.66
C ILE A 201 -12.81 -26.99 22.93
N GLU A 202 -11.60 -27.55 22.98
CA GLU A 202 -11.33 -28.95 23.25
C GLU A 202 -11.92 -29.40 24.60
N ALA A 203 -11.71 -28.58 25.64
CA ALA A 203 -12.27 -28.83 26.99
C ALA A 203 -13.81 -28.83 27.02
N ARG A 204 -14.48 -28.29 26.00
CA ARG A 204 -15.95 -28.35 25.88
C ARG A 204 -16.43 -29.52 25.02
N ASN A 205 -15.79 -29.66 23.87
CA ASN A 205 -16.09 -30.74 22.94
C ASN A 205 -14.93 -30.89 21.94
N PRO A 206 -14.07 -31.91 22.10
CA PRO A 206 -12.93 -32.14 21.21
C PRO A 206 -13.32 -32.26 19.72
N ALA A 207 -14.51 -32.78 19.43
CA ALA A 207 -15.00 -32.92 18.05
C ALA A 207 -15.28 -31.55 17.38
N LEU A 208 -15.37 -30.48 18.14
CA LEU A 208 -15.72 -29.14 17.63
C LEU A 208 -14.55 -28.19 17.48
N ILE A 209 -13.30 -28.62 17.62
CA ILE A 209 -12.09 -27.76 17.49
C ILE A 209 -12.09 -27.06 16.12
N ALA A 210 -12.28 -27.82 15.04
CA ALA A 210 -12.33 -27.26 13.69
C ALA A 210 -13.48 -26.25 13.51
N THR A 211 -14.65 -26.54 14.11
CA THR A 211 -15.81 -25.63 14.06
C THR A 211 -15.54 -24.34 14.84
N GLY A 212 -14.88 -24.43 16.00
CA GLY A 212 -14.51 -23.25 16.78
C GLY A 212 -13.49 -22.36 16.05
N LEU A 213 -12.49 -22.95 15.41
CA LEU A 213 -11.55 -22.25 14.54
C LEU A 213 -12.25 -21.61 13.34
N ALA A 214 -13.27 -22.26 12.77
CA ALA A 214 -14.08 -21.71 11.69
C ALA A 214 -14.88 -20.47 12.17
N ILE A 215 -15.45 -20.49 13.38
CA ILE A 215 -16.14 -19.33 13.97
C ILE A 215 -15.18 -18.15 14.11
N TRP A 216 -13.98 -18.36 14.66
CA TRP A 216 -12.97 -17.32 14.68
C TRP A 216 -12.57 -16.87 13.28
N GLY A 217 -12.37 -17.82 12.35
CA GLY A 217 -12.07 -17.53 10.96
C GLY A 217 -13.13 -16.66 10.26
N TRP A 218 -14.40 -16.79 10.62
CA TRP A 218 -15.48 -15.91 10.17
C TRP A 218 -15.40 -14.52 10.79
N ILE A 219 -15.25 -14.45 12.10
CA ILE A 219 -15.18 -13.18 12.84
C ILE A 219 -14.02 -12.33 12.33
N ILE A 220 -12.81 -12.93 12.18
CA ILE A 220 -11.64 -12.18 11.70
C ILE A 220 -11.82 -11.69 10.26
N ARG A 221 -12.45 -12.49 9.38
CA ARG A 221 -12.72 -12.04 8.00
C ARG A 221 -13.68 -10.87 7.96
N ILE A 222 -14.71 -10.87 8.80
CA ILE A 222 -15.64 -9.72 8.92
C ILE A 222 -14.87 -8.48 9.41
N VAL A 223 -14.06 -8.60 10.46
CA VAL A 223 -13.25 -7.49 11.00
C VAL A 223 -12.29 -6.95 9.95
N VAL A 224 -11.58 -7.84 9.23
CA VAL A 224 -10.65 -7.45 8.16
C VAL A 224 -11.39 -6.81 6.98
N CYS A 225 -12.54 -7.34 6.59
CA CYS A 225 -13.35 -6.76 5.51
C CYS A 225 -13.79 -5.33 5.86
N VAL A 226 -14.37 -5.14 7.06
CA VAL A 226 -14.77 -3.82 7.54
C VAL A 226 -13.57 -2.87 7.60
N SER A 227 -12.43 -3.33 8.13
CA SER A 227 -11.20 -2.54 8.20
C SER A 227 -10.72 -2.13 6.80
N SER A 228 -10.72 -3.06 5.84
CA SER A 228 -10.28 -2.79 4.46
C SER A 228 -11.18 -1.79 3.74
N LEU A 229 -12.48 -1.79 4.04
CA LEU A 229 -13.43 -0.79 3.53
C LEU A 229 -13.25 0.59 4.18
N LEU A 230 -12.83 0.63 5.45
CA LEU A 230 -12.60 1.87 6.19
C LEU A 230 -11.26 2.54 5.86
N ILE A 231 -10.22 1.76 5.54
CA ILE A 231 -8.89 2.30 5.25
C ILE A 231 -8.91 3.39 4.16
N PRO A 232 -9.50 3.21 2.97
CA PRO A 232 -9.55 4.25 1.94
C PRO A 232 -10.36 5.49 2.36
N VAL A 233 -11.31 5.34 3.28
CA VAL A 233 -12.11 6.45 3.81
C VAL A 233 -11.31 7.28 4.82
N VAL A 234 -10.52 6.63 5.66
CA VAL A 234 -9.67 7.28 6.67
C VAL A 234 -8.39 7.81 6.06
N ILE A 235 -7.81 7.07 5.09
CA ILE A 235 -6.51 7.37 4.46
C ILE A 235 -6.75 7.71 2.98
N THR A 236 -7.34 8.86 2.74
CA THR A 236 -7.67 9.35 1.39
C THR A 236 -6.43 9.60 0.53
N SER A 237 -5.27 9.83 1.16
CA SER A 237 -3.99 10.06 0.48
C SER A 237 -3.44 8.83 -0.27
N VAL A 238 -3.87 7.61 0.06
CA VAL A 238 -3.36 6.38 -0.57
C VAL A 238 -3.65 6.36 -2.06
N THR A 239 -4.90 6.68 -2.47
CA THR A 239 -5.31 6.60 -3.88
C THR A 239 -4.49 7.53 -4.78
N PRO A 240 -4.35 8.85 -4.52
CA PRO A 240 -3.51 9.71 -5.35
C PRO A 240 -2.04 9.28 -5.37
N LEU A 241 -1.48 8.88 -4.22
CA LEU A 241 -0.07 8.50 -4.13
C LEU A 241 0.24 7.20 -4.87
N VAL A 242 -0.62 6.20 -4.79
CA VAL A 242 -0.44 4.92 -5.48
C VAL A 242 -0.72 5.05 -6.97
N SER A 243 -1.79 5.76 -7.35
CA SER A 243 -2.19 5.87 -8.76
C SER A 243 -1.31 6.82 -9.57
N TYR A 244 -0.88 7.94 -8.96
CA TYR A 244 -0.25 9.03 -9.70
C TYR A 244 1.15 9.36 -9.17
N GLY A 245 1.49 9.04 -7.90
CA GLY A 245 2.70 9.49 -7.23
C GLY A 245 3.98 9.10 -7.96
N THR A 246 4.13 7.84 -8.35
CA THR A 246 5.34 7.35 -9.04
C THR A 246 5.53 8.01 -10.41
N THR A 247 4.44 8.12 -11.19
CA THR A 247 4.48 8.74 -12.53
C THR A 247 4.78 10.24 -12.41
N THR A 248 4.12 10.94 -11.49
CA THR A 248 4.38 12.35 -11.22
C THR A 248 5.84 12.56 -10.79
N ALA A 249 6.36 11.77 -9.85
CA ALA A 249 7.75 11.86 -9.41
C ALA A 249 8.74 11.59 -10.55
N THR A 250 8.44 10.64 -11.43
CA THR A 250 9.29 10.32 -12.59
C THR A 250 9.35 11.49 -13.56
N TYR A 251 8.20 12.08 -13.90
CA TYR A 251 8.16 13.25 -14.78
C TYR A 251 8.82 14.47 -14.15
N PHE A 252 8.59 14.70 -12.84
CA PHE A 252 9.30 15.76 -12.12
C PHE A 252 10.81 15.55 -12.10
N ALA A 253 11.30 14.34 -11.90
CA ALA A 253 12.73 14.06 -11.93
C ALA A 253 13.34 14.28 -13.32
N GLN A 254 12.61 13.87 -14.37
CA GLN A 254 13.06 13.98 -15.76
C GLN A 254 13.04 15.42 -16.27
N TYR A 255 12.07 16.23 -15.87
CA TYR A 255 11.86 17.61 -16.36
C TYR A 255 11.88 18.61 -15.19
N LYS A 256 12.69 18.35 -14.17
CA LYS A 256 12.73 19.11 -12.92
C LYS A 256 12.86 20.61 -13.14
N THR A 257 13.87 21.02 -13.89
CA THR A 257 14.19 22.44 -14.14
C THR A 257 13.02 23.13 -14.86
N GLN A 258 12.35 22.45 -15.79
CA GLN A 258 11.23 23.00 -16.56
C GLN A 258 10.00 23.19 -15.66
N PHE A 259 9.66 22.19 -14.85
CA PHE A 259 8.51 22.27 -13.95
C PHE A 259 8.73 23.26 -12.80
N GLU A 260 9.92 23.27 -12.17
CA GLU A 260 10.25 24.25 -11.13
C GLU A 260 10.18 25.69 -11.67
N TRP A 261 10.70 25.90 -12.89
CA TRP A 261 10.60 27.21 -13.52
C TRP A 261 9.14 27.60 -13.84
N ALA A 262 8.35 26.67 -14.36
CA ALA A 262 6.94 26.89 -14.66
C ALA A 262 6.12 27.22 -13.40
N GLN A 263 6.36 26.53 -12.31
CA GLN A 263 5.73 26.82 -11.00
C GLN A 263 6.11 28.18 -10.44
N ALA A 264 7.36 28.59 -10.64
CA ALA A 264 7.83 29.90 -10.20
C ALA A 264 7.29 31.06 -11.06
N HIS A 265 6.86 30.79 -12.31
CA HIS A 265 6.42 31.79 -13.28
C HIS A 265 5.05 31.46 -13.91
N PRO A 266 3.99 31.18 -13.10
CA PRO A 266 2.71 30.72 -13.65
C PRO A 266 2.10 31.71 -14.64
N LYS A 267 2.17 33.02 -14.36
CA LYS A 267 1.65 34.06 -15.27
C LYS A 267 2.33 34.08 -16.64
N ILE A 268 3.64 33.83 -16.68
CA ILE A 268 4.39 33.77 -17.94
C ILE A 268 4.00 32.51 -18.74
N VAL A 269 3.78 31.40 -18.06
CA VAL A 269 3.30 30.16 -18.69
C VAL A 269 1.90 30.33 -19.25
N ASP A 270 0.97 30.95 -18.50
CA ASP A 270 -0.39 31.24 -18.95
C ASP A 270 -0.39 32.19 -20.16
N GLU A 271 0.41 33.26 -20.12
CA GLU A 271 0.57 34.16 -21.26
C GLU A 271 1.19 33.45 -22.46
N ALA A 272 2.21 32.61 -22.26
CA ALA A 272 2.80 31.86 -23.36
C ALA A 272 1.83 30.86 -23.98
N GLN A 273 0.94 30.25 -23.21
CA GLN A 273 -0.13 29.39 -23.73
C GLN A 273 -1.17 30.19 -24.49
N LEU A 274 -1.60 31.33 -23.96
CA LEU A 274 -2.57 32.21 -24.61
C LEU A 274 -2.06 32.69 -25.98
N TYR A 275 -0.78 33.03 -26.07
CA TYR A 275 -0.15 33.53 -27.28
C TYR A 275 0.62 32.47 -28.08
N ALA A 276 0.44 31.18 -27.75
CA ALA A 276 1.12 30.08 -28.44
C ALA A 276 0.90 30.07 -29.95
N PRO A 277 -0.32 30.33 -30.48
CA PRO A 277 -0.52 30.45 -31.94
C PRO A 277 0.27 31.58 -32.58
N GLN A 278 0.34 32.74 -31.91
CA GLN A 278 1.06 33.91 -32.40
C GLN A 278 2.58 33.69 -32.30
N LEU A 279 3.06 32.99 -31.30
CA LEU A 279 4.46 32.62 -31.14
C LEU A 279 4.93 31.65 -32.23
N ALA A 280 4.07 30.67 -32.58
CA ALA A 280 4.32 29.78 -33.72
C ALA A 280 4.37 30.53 -35.06
N LEU A 281 3.44 31.48 -35.26
CA LEU A 281 3.41 32.33 -36.44
C LEU A 281 4.63 33.26 -36.48
N TYR A 282 5.04 33.83 -35.33
CA TYR A 282 6.26 34.66 -35.21
C TYR A 282 7.50 33.89 -35.67
N THR A 283 7.67 32.66 -35.23
CA THR A 283 8.80 31.81 -35.62
C THR A 283 8.76 31.46 -37.12
N LYS A 284 7.57 31.20 -37.65
CA LYS A 284 7.37 30.83 -39.05
C LYS A 284 7.58 31.98 -40.01
N TYR A 285 7.13 33.20 -39.64
CA TYR A 285 7.16 34.39 -40.48
C TYR A 285 8.15 35.44 -40.01
N ALA A 286 9.20 35.03 -39.29
CA ALA A 286 10.22 35.94 -38.77
C ALA A 286 10.92 36.79 -39.83
N PRO A 287 11.24 36.30 -41.07
CA PRO A 287 11.83 37.12 -42.11
C PRO A 287 10.88 38.22 -42.58
N GLU A 288 9.59 37.87 -42.82
CA GLU A 288 8.54 38.79 -43.27
C GLU A 288 8.28 39.87 -42.23
N LEU A 289 8.15 39.48 -40.95
CA LEU A 289 7.94 40.40 -39.85
C LEU A 289 9.12 41.37 -39.65
N ASN A 290 10.34 40.87 -39.71
CA ASN A 290 11.54 41.72 -39.60
C ASN A 290 11.62 42.73 -40.74
N PHE A 291 11.23 42.33 -41.96
CA PHE A 291 11.16 43.24 -43.08
C PHE A 291 10.10 44.30 -42.86
N GLU A 292 8.89 43.91 -42.44
CA GLU A 292 7.78 44.83 -42.20
C GLU A 292 8.09 45.84 -41.09
N LEU A 293 8.69 45.40 -39.99
CA LEU A 293 9.12 46.30 -38.89
C LEU A 293 10.21 47.30 -39.32
N LYS A 294 11.16 46.87 -40.15
CA LYS A 294 12.26 47.73 -40.64
C LYS A 294 11.84 48.69 -41.75
N ASN A 295 10.89 48.26 -42.58
CA ASN A 295 10.52 48.97 -43.80
C ASN A 295 9.05 49.41 -43.84
N GLY A 296 8.40 49.52 -42.66
CA GLY A 296 6.97 49.85 -42.52
C GLY A 296 6.59 51.14 -43.23
N ALA A 297 7.46 52.18 -43.23
CA ALA A 297 7.22 53.41 -43.94
C ALA A 297 7.24 53.25 -45.49
N LEU A 298 8.07 52.34 -45.97
CA LEU A 298 8.17 52.01 -47.39
C LEU A 298 6.95 51.19 -47.85
N LEU A 299 6.52 50.24 -47.06
CA LEU A 299 5.30 49.43 -47.25
C LEU A 299 4.04 50.29 -47.18
N ALA A 300 3.96 51.25 -46.26
CA ALA A 300 2.87 52.21 -46.15
C ALA A 300 2.77 53.15 -47.40
N GLN A 301 3.90 53.44 -48.04
CA GLN A 301 3.88 54.16 -49.34
C GLN A 301 3.31 53.23 -50.45
N ALA A 302 3.73 51.98 -50.45
CA ALA A 302 3.28 51.01 -51.50
C ALA A 302 1.80 50.63 -51.34
N SER A 303 1.28 50.58 -50.08
CA SER A 303 -0.14 50.24 -49.84
C SER A 303 -1.13 51.28 -50.35
N LYS A 304 -0.64 52.47 -50.79
CA LYS A 304 -1.48 53.46 -51.43
C LYS A 304 -1.79 53.12 -52.91
N TYR A 305 -1.13 52.15 -53.46
CA TYR A 305 -1.26 51.69 -54.83
C TYR A 305 -1.77 50.24 -54.85
N ASN A 306 -2.49 49.91 -55.93
CA ASN A 306 -2.77 48.48 -56.18
C ASN A 306 -1.46 47.81 -56.67
N ALA A 307 -1.32 46.50 -56.43
CA ALA A 307 -0.10 45.75 -56.76
C ALA A 307 0.35 45.93 -58.20
N ALA A 308 -0.60 46.07 -59.16
CA ALA A 308 -0.33 46.30 -60.59
C ALA A 308 0.03 47.75 -60.93
N THR A 309 -0.07 48.71 -60.04
CA THR A 309 0.13 50.17 -60.29
C THR A 309 1.19 50.78 -59.42
N ILE A 310 2.00 49.99 -58.74
CA ILE A 310 3.14 50.49 -57.90
C ILE A 310 4.16 51.13 -58.84
N PRO A 311 4.60 52.40 -58.57
CA PRO A 311 5.60 53.04 -59.37
C PRO A 311 6.90 52.23 -59.43
N PRO A 312 7.52 52.02 -60.61
CA PRO A 312 8.70 51.15 -60.79
C PRO A 312 9.90 51.52 -59.87
N LYS A 313 10.08 52.80 -59.55
CA LYS A 313 11.09 53.26 -58.64
C LYS A 313 10.82 52.85 -57.17
N LEU A 314 9.57 52.75 -56.79
CA LEU A 314 9.19 52.32 -55.43
C LEU A 314 9.27 50.80 -55.32
N GLU A 315 8.86 50.07 -56.36
CA GLU A 315 8.97 48.61 -56.46
C GLU A 315 10.46 48.20 -56.41
N ALA A 316 11.33 48.82 -57.20
CA ALA A 316 12.77 48.55 -57.17
C ALA A 316 13.39 48.80 -55.79
N LYS A 317 12.94 49.84 -55.06
CA LYS A 317 13.38 50.09 -53.67
C LYS A 317 12.91 49.02 -52.70
N LEU A 318 11.68 48.55 -52.83
CA LEU A 318 11.15 47.49 -52.01
C LEU A 318 11.90 46.18 -52.24
N ILE A 319 12.10 45.77 -53.51
CA ILE A 319 12.86 44.58 -53.86
C ILE A 319 14.29 44.66 -53.38
N ALA A 320 14.94 45.81 -53.53
CA ALA A 320 16.30 46.02 -53.02
C ALA A 320 16.38 45.94 -51.50
N ALA A 321 15.42 46.53 -50.76
CA ALA A 321 15.31 46.43 -49.30
C ALA A 321 15.04 45.03 -48.85
N ALA A 322 14.32 44.22 -49.62
CA ALA A 322 14.00 42.81 -49.37
C ALA A 322 15.14 41.82 -49.69
N GLY A 323 16.31 42.34 -50.09
CA GLY A 323 17.48 41.51 -50.42
C GLY A 323 17.80 41.40 -51.91
N GLY A 324 17.02 42.05 -52.79
CA GLY A 324 17.24 42.13 -54.23
C GLY A 324 16.84 40.86 -54.98
N GLY A 325 16.64 41.04 -56.33
CA GLY A 325 16.34 39.93 -57.23
C GLY A 325 15.13 39.06 -56.83
N SER A 326 15.13 37.85 -57.29
CA SER A 326 14.00 36.90 -57.07
C SER A 326 13.73 36.60 -55.58
N LYS A 327 14.72 36.66 -54.70
CA LYS A 327 14.53 36.46 -53.25
C LYS A 327 13.74 37.62 -52.65
N GLY A 328 14.02 38.87 -53.04
CA GLY A 328 13.27 40.03 -52.57
C GLY A 328 11.83 40.01 -53.07
N GLU A 329 11.59 39.62 -54.32
CA GLU A 329 10.24 39.45 -54.86
C GLU A 329 9.43 38.38 -54.11
N GLN A 330 10.05 37.22 -53.85
CA GLN A 330 9.41 36.15 -53.10
C GLN A 330 9.04 36.59 -51.67
N LEU A 331 9.91 37.33 -50.96
CA LEU A 331 9.61 37.85 -49.62
C LEU A 331 8.42 38.81 -49.66
N LEU A 332 8.33 39.70 -50.65
CA LEU A 332 7.22 40.66 -50.79
C LEU A 332 5.91 39.96 -51.11
N ILE A 333 5.94 38.93 -51.97
CA ILE A 333 4.77 38.06 -52.27
C ILE A 333 4.33 37.35 -50.99
N SER A 334 5.27 36.80 -50.23
CA SER A 334 4.98 36.12 -48.97
C SER A 334 4.34 37.08 -47.94
N ILE A 335 4.81 38.30 -47.82
CA ILE A 335 4.23 39.35 -46.96
C ILE A 335 2.78 39.61 -47.34
N GLY A 336 2.50 39.81 -48.65
CA GLY A 336 1.15 40.05 -49.16
C GLY A 336 0.21 38.87 -48.88
N ALA A 337 0.69 37.64 -49.09
CA ALA A 337 -0.08 36.43 -48.88
C ALA A 337 -0.41 36.15 -47.39
N HIS A 338 0.44 36.64 -46.47
CA HIS A 338 0.32 36.35 -45.03
C HIS A 338 0.02 37.60 -44.19
N GLN A 339 -0.50 38.66 -44.78
CA GLN A 339 -0.77 39.95 -44.10
C GLN A 339 -1.67 39.79 -42.85
N VAL A 340 -2.68 38.89 -42.91
CA VAL A 340 -3.55 38.63 -41.76
C VAL A 340 -2.78 38.05 -40.58
N GLN A 341 -1.87 37.11 -40.85
CA GLN A 341 -1.02 36.50 -39.82
C GLN A 341 -0.01 37.51 -39.27
N LEU A 342 0.61 38.31 -40.09
CA LEU A 342 1.55 39.38 -39.71
C LEU A 342 0.84 40.41 -38.81
N ASN A 343 -0.35 40.86 -39.19
CA ASN A 343 -1.15 41.77 -38.40
C ASN A 343 -1.51 41.19 -37.01
N ALA A 344 -1.85 39.88 -36.94
CA ALA A 344 -2.11 39.20 -35.68
C ALA A 344 -0.87 39.15 -34.76
N ILE A 345 0.33 38.97 -35.34
CA ILE A 345 1.59 38.99 -34.59
C ILE A 345 1.85 40.43 -34.10
N ILE A 346 1.68 41.41 -34.93
CA ILE A 346 1.92 42.85 -34.61
C ILE A 346 0.95 43.29 -33.48
N ALA A 347 -0.33 42.89 -33.60
CA ALA A 347 -1.31 43.15 -32.52
C ALA A 347 -0.94 42.56 -31.17
N SER A 348 -0.19 41.47 -31.18
CA SER A 348 0.30 40.76 -29.98
C SER A 348 1.74 41.17 -29.57
N ALA A 349 2.35 42.15 -30.26
CA ALA A 349 3.77 42.49 -30.10
C ALA A 349 4.14 42.85 -28.65
N GLY A 350 3.26 43.55 -27.95
CA GLY A 350 3.50 43.94 -26.54
C GLY A 350 3.60 42.71 -25.62
N ALA A 351 2.72 41.72 -25.78
CA ALA A 351 2.74 40.48 -25.02
C ALA A 351 3.96 39.62 -25.40
N LEU A 352 4.24 39.50 -26.70
CA LEU A 352 5.41 38.75 -27.18
C LEU A 352 6.73 39.36 -26.70
N GLN A 353 6.80 40.68 -26.57
CA GLN A 353 7.96 41.36 -26.02
C GLN A 353 8.17 41.05 -24.53
N GLN A 354 7.09 40.90 -23.75
CA GLN A 354 7.17 40.49 -22.35
C GLN A 354 7.65 39.04 -22.19
N LEU A 355 7.34 38.16 -23.14
CA LEU A 355 7.75 36.74 -23.17
C LEU A 355 9.21 36.59 -23.65
N GLN A 356 9.77 37.56 -24.37
CA GLN A 356 11.12 37.48 -24.97
C GLN A 356 12.24 37.16 -23.96
N PRO A 357 12.30 37.74 -22.75
CA PRO A 357 13.31 37.41 -21.76
C PRO A 357 13.29 35.94 -21.34
N TYR A 358 12.16 35.28 -21.48
CA TYR A 358 11.91 33.88 -21.10
C TYR A 358 11.92 32.89 -22.26
N ALA A 359 12.32 33.34 -23.46
CA ALA A 359 12.26 32.54 -24.68
C ALA A 359 13.03 31.21 -24.56
N ALA A 360 14.19 31.20 -23.92
CA ALA A 360 15.00 30.00 -23.71
C ALA A 360 14.28 28.99 -22.79
N GLN A 361 13.67 29.45 -21.71
CA GLN A 361 12.93 28.64 -20.76
C GLN A 361 11.64 28.11 -21.35
N LEU A 362 10.90 28.93 -22.09
CA LEU A 362 9.71 28.53 -22.83
C LEU A 362 10.03 27.48 -23.91
N THR A 363 11.16 27.65 -24.61
CA THR A 363 11.66 26.64 -25.55
C THR A 363 12.04 25.34 -24.84
N ALA A 364 12.63 25.41 -23.65
CA ALA A 364 12.93 24.23 -22.87
C ALA A 364 11.63 23.54 -22.36
N LEU A 365 10.64 24.33 -21.97
CA LEU A 365 9.31 23.83 -21.54
C LEU A 365 8.56 23.18 -22.73
N SER A 366 8.65 23.71 -23.92
CA SER A 366 8.01 23.12 -25.13
C SER A 366 8.59 21.75 -25.53
N LYS A 367 9.77 21.38 -25.02
CA LYS A 367 10.36 20.05 -25.22
C LYS A 367 9.81 19.00 -24.26
N VAL A 368 9.06 19.41 -23.23
CA VAL A 368 8.34 18.48 -22.36
C VAL A 368 7.22 17.85 -23.17
N PRO A 369 7.11 16.50 -23.21
CA PRO A 369 6.02 15.86 -23.94
C PRO A 369 4.66 16.35 -23.45
N PRO A 370 3.70 16.67 -24.34
CA PRO A 370 2.38 17.16 -23.94
C PRO A 370 1.67 16.23 -22.96
N ALA A 371 1.83 14.91 -23.12
CA ALA A 371 1.27 13.92 -22.19
C ALA A 371 1.86 14.03 -20.77
N ALA A 372 3.16 14.31 -20.65
CA ALA A 372 3.80 14.49 -19.33
C ALA A 372 3.37 15.81 -18.70
N ALA A 373 3.30 16.89 -19.46
CA ALA A 373 2.83 18.20 -18.98
C ALA A 373 1.36 18.14 -18.53
N ALA A 374 0.47 17.53 -19.32
CA ALA A 374 -0.93 17.35 -18.98
C ALA A 374 -1.09 16.49 -17.71
N PHE A 375 -0.39 15.37 -17.63
CA PHE A 375 -0.44 14.48 -16.46
C PHE A 375 0.00 15.21 -15.19
N VAL A 376 1.10 15.94 -15.22
CA VAL A 376 1.61 16.69 -14.08
C VAL A 376 0.65 17.82 -13.70
N SER A 377 0.11 18.57 -14.67
CA SER A 377 -0.85 19.66 -14.37
C SER A 377 -2.14 19.14 -13.75
N GLU A 378 -2.60 17.94 -14.12
CA GLU A 378 -3.82 17.35 -13.58
C GLU A 378 -3.63 16.74 -12.19
N HIS A 379 -2.47 16.11 -11.93
CA HIS A 379 -2.31 15.26 -10.75
C HIS A 379 -1.31 15.80 -9.71
N ALA A 380 -0.43 16.77 -10.04
CA ALA A 380 0.62 17.21 -9.14
C ALA A 380 0.08 17.75 -7.81
N THR A 381 -0.93 18.62 -7.84
CA THR A 381 -1.52 19.19 -6.62
C THR A 381 -2.18 18.13 -5.75
N ALA A 382 -2.85 17.14 -6.36
CA ALA A 382 -3.46 16.04 -5.63
C ALA A 382 -2.40 15.15 -4.97
N VAL A 383 -1.29 14.87 -5.67
CA VAL A 383 -0.16 14.09 -5.14
C VAL A 383 0.55 14.84 -4.02
N GLU A 384 0.81 16.15 -4.18
CA GLU A 384 1.46 16.98 -3.16
C GLU A 384 0.60 17.07 -1.88
N THR A 385 -0.69 17.35 -2.03
CA THR A 385 -1.65 17.38 -0.91
C THR A 385 -1.71 16.03 -0.20
N ALA A 386 -1.81 14.94 -0.97
CA ALA A 386 -1.83 13.60 -0.44
C ALA A 386 -0.52 13.25 0.31
N GLN A 387 0.62 13.69 -0.20
CA GLN A 387 1.93 13.47 0.43
C GLN A 387 2.05 14.21 1.77
N ALA A 388 1.58 15.46 1.83
CA ALA A 388 1.55 16.24 3.07
C ALA A 388 0.63 15.63 4.14
N GLN A 389 -0.47 15.00 3.73
CA GLN A 389 -1.45 14.42 4.64
C GLN A 389 -1.18 12.96 5.02
N ALA A 390 -0.40 12.22 4.23
CA ALA A 390 -0.20 10.79 4.36
C ALA A 390 0.23 10.36 5.78
N ALA A 391 1.26 11.00 6.32
CA ALA A 391 1.78 10.68 7.65
C ALA A 391 0.71 10.83 8.75
N GLY A 392 -0.07 11.93 8.73
CA GLY A 392 -1.14 12.17 9.69
C GLY A 392 -2.28 11.16 9.58
N GLN A 393 -2.71 10.86 8.36
CA GLN A 393 -3.79 9.90 8.11
C GLN A 393 -3.39 8.48 8.53
N TRP A 394 -2.19 8.01 8.18
CA TRP A 394 -1.67 6.74 8.64
C TRP A 394 -1.58 6.68 10.16
N LYS A 395 -1.11 7.74 10.82
CA LYS A 395 -1.04 7.84 12.27
C LYS A 395 -2.41 7.61 12.93
N HIS A 396 -3.50 8.16 12.39
CA HIS A 396 -4.85 7.92 12.88
C HIS A 396 -5.26 6.44 12.77
N TRP A 397 -4.95 5.78 11.67
CA TRP A 397 -5.21 4.36 11.54
C TRP A 397 -4.46 3.51 12.57
N TRP A 398 -3.20 3.87 12.85
CA TRP A 398 -2.41 3.18 13.86
C TRP A 398 -2.93 3.37 15.28
N TYR A 399 -3.61 4.48 15.59
CA TYR A 399 -4.33 4.62 16.86
C TYR A 399 -5.51 3.63 16.95
N VAL A 400 -6.20 3.33 15.87
CA VAL A 400 -7.24 2.29 15.84
C VAL A 400 -6.62 0.93 16.13
N CYS A 401 -5.49 0.60 15.52
CA CYS A 401 -4.75 -0.64 15.80
C CYS A 401 -4.29 -0.72 17.27
N LEU A 402 -3.75 0.36 17.81
CA LEU A 402 -3.39 0.45 19.24
C LEU A 402 -4.59 0.21 20.15
N GLY A 403 -5.74 0.81 19.83
CA GLY A 403 -7.00 0.56 20.55
C GLY A 403 -7.39 -0.91 20.52
N GLY A 404 -7.17 -1.59 19.39
CA GLY A 404 -7.40 -3.04 19.26
C GLY A 404 -6.50 -3.88 20.19
N ILE A 405 -5.22 -3.53 20.29
CA ILE A 405 -4.29 -4.24 21.20
C ILE A 405 -4.69 -4.01 22.66
N ILE A 406 -5.06 -2.78 23.02
CA ILE A 406 -5.54 -2.42 24.36
C ILE A 406 -6.83 -3.17 24.71
N PHE A 407 -7.78 -3.21 23.79
CA PHE A 407 -9.03 -3.97 23.95
C PHE A 407 -8.75 -5.47 24.19
N PHE A 408 -7.84 -6.05 23.42
CA PHE A 408 -7.42 -7.44 23.62
C PHE A 408 -6.81 -7.63 25.02
N LEU A 409 -5.89 -6.77 25.46
CA LEU A 409 -5.26 -6.84 26.77
C LEU A 409 -6.31 -6.88 27.91
N PHE A 410 -7.31 -5.99 27.85
CA PHE A 410 -8.39 -5.95 28.84
C PHE A 410 -9.37 -7.13 28.74
N SER A 411 -9.42 -7.81 27.61
CA SER A 411 -10.26 -9.02 27.45
C SER A 411 -9.61 -10.29 28.01
N ILE A 412 -8.28 -10.33 28.20
CA ILE A 412 -7.56 -11.53 28.67
C ILE A 412 -8.09 -12.07 30.02
N PRO A 413 -8.39 -11.26 31.04
CA PRO A 413 -8.98 -11.74 32.29
C PRO A 413 -10.30 -12.49 32.11
N LEU A 414 -11.11 -12.10 31.12
CA LEU A 414 -12.41 -12.72 30.81
C LEU A 414 -12.28 -14.08 30.11
N MET A 415 -11.10 -14.36 29.53
CA MET A 415 -10.83 -15.64 28.88
C MET A 415 -10.60 -16.73 29.92
N ARG A 416 -10.88 -17.99 29.58
CA ARG A 416 -10.55 -19.13 30.42
C ARG A 416 -9.04 -19.37 30.43
N GLY A 417 -8.56 -20.07 31.44
CA GLY A 417 -7.15 -20.42 31.59
C GLY A 417 -6.54 -19.92 32.91
N ARG A 418 -5.45 -20.55 33.34
CA ARG A 418 -4.77 -20.28 34.62
C ARG A 418 -3.67 -19.21 34.45
N TRP A 419 -3.46 -18.47 35.54
CA TRP A 419 -2.40 -17.45 35.63
C TRP A 419 -1.09 -18.02 36.19
N SER A 420 -1.20 -19.04 37.04
CA SER A 420 -0.06 -19.61 37.76
C SER A 420 0.27 -21.01 37.24
N PRO A 421 1.55 -21.32 36.94
CA PRO A 421 1.99 -22.67 36.60
C PRO A 421 1.69 -23.71 37.68
N ALA A 422 1.74 -23.31 38.92
CA ALA A 422 1.42 -24.21 40.06
C ALA A 422 -0.07 -24.60 40.05
N ALA A 423 -0.96 -23.64 39.77
CA ALA A 423 -2.40 -23.94 39.67
C ALA A 423 -2.69 -24.81 38.42
N ALA A 424 -2.03 -24.56 37.31
CA ALA A 424 -2.20 -25.37 36.11
C ALA A 424 -1.78 -26.84 36.33
N ARG A 425 -0.66 -27.08 36.97
CA ARG A 425 -0.19 -28.45 37.34
C ARG A 425 -1.12 -29.16 38.29
N ARG A 426 -1.72 -28.43 39.24
CA ARG A 426 -2.70 -29.03 40.16
C ARG A 426 -3.97 -29.46 39.43
N ASP A 427 -4.51 -28.58 38.59
CA ASP A 427 -5.69 -28.90 37.79
C ASP A 427 -5.44 -30.11 36.86
N GLU A 428 -4.24 -30.19 36.30
CA GLU A 428 -3.85 -31.33 35.46
C GLU A 428 -3.77 -32.65 36.28
N ALA A 429 -3.16 -32.60 37.46
CA ALA A 429 -3.10 -33.76 38.35
C ALA A 429 -4.49 -34.21 38.83
N GLU A 430 -5.39 -33.24 39.13
CA GLU A 430 -6.78 -33.53 39.52
C GLU A 430 -7.56 -34.13 38.31
N HIS A 431 -7.37 -33.60 37.13
CA HIS A 431 -8.00 -34.12 35.90
C HIS A 431 -7.52 -35.54 35.57
N GLU A 432 -6.20 -35.78 35.64
CA GLU A 432 -5.61 -37.09 35.40
C GLU A 432 -6.15 -38.13 36.42
N ALA A 433 -6.26 -37.73 37.68
CA ALA A 433 -6.83 -38.60 38.74
C ALA A 433 -8.32 -38.96 38.44
N MET A 434 -9.10 -37.97 37.95
CA MET A 434 -10.50 -38.24 37.53
C MET A 434 -10.59 -39.18 36.32
N VAL A 435 -9.72 -38.98 35.32
CA VAL A 435 -9.67 -39.83 34.14
C VAL A 435 -9.28 -41.26 34.54
N GLN A 436 -8.26 -41.45 35.34
CA GLN A 436 -7.86 -42.78 35.85
C GLN A 436 -8.98 -43.47 36.65
N ALA A 437 -9.70 -42.73 37.50
CA ALA A 437 -10.82 -43.26 38.23
C ALA A 437 -11.95 -43.71 37.31
N GLU A 438 -12.20 -42.98 36.22
CA GLU A 438 -13.23 -43.35 35.23
C GLU A 438 -12.80 -44.56 34.37
N MET A 439 -11.50 -44.60 33.95
CA MET A 439 -10.93 -45.78 33.29
C MET A 439 -11.04 -47.04 34.13
N ALA A 440 -10.76 -46.95 35.41
CA ALA A 440 -10.90 -48.06 36.35
C ALA A 440 -12.35 -48.57 36.44
N LYS A 441 -13.34 -47.66 36.46
CA LYS A 441 -14.77 -48.04 36.44
C LYS A 441 -15.18 -48.75 35.15
N LEU A 442 -14.57 -48.40 34.02
CA LEU A 442 -14.86 -48.98 32.72
C LEU A 442 -14.04 -50.24 32.42
N GLY A 443 -13.13 -50.65 33.34
CA GLY A 443 -12.29 -51.83 33.17
C GLY A 443 -11.24 -51.70 32.05
N VAL A 444 -10.87 -50.46 31.68
CA VAL A 444 -9.86 -50.18 30.66
C VAL A 444 -8.47 -50.26 31.32
N PRO A 445 -7.50 -50.98 30.73
CA PRO A 445 -6.13 -51.05 31.26
C PRO A 445 -5.47 -49.64 31.30
N GLN A 446 -4.66 -49.40 32.35
CA GLN A 446 -3.97 -48.11 32.53
C GLN A 446 -2.90 -47.79 31.48
N ASP A 447 -2.51 -48.75 30.67
CA ASP A 447 -1.47 -48.65 29.64
C ASP A 447 -2.04 -48.59 28.18
N ALA A 448 -3.33 -48.30 28.02
CA ALA A 448 -4.00 -48.25 26.71
C ALA A 448 -4.09 -46.82 26.13
#